data_0fdc311e53679670e677595042f6e342
#
_entry.id   0fdc311e53679670e677595042f6e342
#
_cell.length_a   1.000
_cell.length_b   1.000
_cell.length_c   1.000
_cell.angle_alpha   90.00
_cell.angle_beta   90.00
_cell.angle_gamma   90.00
#
_symmetry.space_group_name_H-M   'P 1'
#
loop_
_entity.id
_entity.type
_entity.pdbx_description
1 polymer ?
#
loop_
_entity_poly.entity_id
_entity_poly.type
_entity_poly.pdbx_seq_one_letter_code
_entity_poly.pdbx_strand_id
1 'polypeptide(L)'
;MKSKAAVRRIVEALKKLYPDALCSLQYQKDYELLFAVRLSAQCTDARVNMVTPALYAKFPTLEAFANASYEEVGEAIKSCGFYNTKSKDLVECAKILLEKYGGRVPGTMEELTSLPGIGRKTANLILGDIYGQPAYVCDTHCIRITGRLGLTDGSKDPLSVDCLLYTSPSPR
;
A
#
# COMPACT_ATOMS: atom_id res chain seq x y z
N MET A 1 -16.32 19.50 -11.35
CA MET A 1 -16.52 18.08 -10.92
C MET A 1 -17.81 17.54 -11.53
N LYS A 2 -17.89 16.24 -11.78
CA LYS A 2 -19.06 15.60 -12.41
C LYS A 2 -20.22 15.43 -11.41
N SER A 3 -21.46 15.33 -11.94
CA SER A 3 -22.63 15.02 -11.12
C SER A 3 -22.56 13.60 -10.53
N LYS A 4 -23.26 13.35 -9.42
CA LYS A 4 -23.31 12.02 -8.76
C LYS A 4 -23.73 10.90 -9.73
N ALA A 5 -24.69 11.18 -10.64
CA ALA A 5 -25.11 10.22 -11.65
C ALA A 5 -24.01 9.90 -12.68
N ALA A 6 -23.21 10.89 -13.07
CA ALA A 6 -22.07 10.69 -13.98
C ALA A 6 -20.95 9.90 -13.30
N VAL A 7 -20.63 10.19 -12.02
CA VAL A 7 -19.65 9.44 -11.23
C VAL A 7 -20.08 7.97 -11.14
N ARG A 8 -21.35 7.69 -10.81
CA ARG A 8 -21.88 6.33 -10.73
C ARG A 8 -21.69 5.56 -12.03
N ARG A 9 -22.04 6.17 -13.18
CA ARG A 9 -21.84 5.54 -14.50
C ARG A 9 -20.38 5.21 -14.79
N ILE A 10 -19.47 6.10 -14.42
CA ILE A 10 -18.03 5.87 -14.58
C ILE A 10 -17.57 4.68 -13.73
N VAL A 11 -17.96 4.63 -12.45
CA VAL A 11 -17.58 3.53 -11.54
C VAL A 11 -18.16 2.20 -12.03
N GLU A 12 -19.42 2.17 -12.47
CA GLU A 12 -20.05 0.96 -13.04
C GLU A 12 -19.34 0.49 -14.32
N ALA A 13 -18.93 1.42 -15.18
CA ALA A 13 -18.17 1.10 -16.39
C ALA A 13 -16.79 0.53 -16.04
N LEU A 14 -16.08 1.10 -15.07
CA LEU A 14 -14.80 0.60 -14.60
C LEU A 14 -14.91 -0.81 -13.99
N LYS A 15 -15.92 -1.06 -13.17
CA LYS A 15 -16.20 -2.40 -12.61
C LYS A 15 -16.46 -3.46 -13.69
N LYS A 16 -17.12 -3.08 -14.77
CA LYS A 16 -17.36 -4.00 -15.91
C LYS A 16 -16.09 -4.26 -16.74
N LEU A 17 -15.28 -3.23 -16.93
CA LEU A 17 -14.05 -3.33 -17.72
C LEU A 17 -12.91 -4.04 -16.97
N TYR A 18 -12.89 -3.92 -15.65
CA TYR A 18 -11.84 -4.44 -14.78
C TYR A 18 -12.43 -5.18 -13.59
N PRO A 19 -13.13 -6.32 -13.81
CA PRO A 19 -13.79 -7.06 -12.72
C PRO A 19 -12.80 -7.62 -11.69
N ASP A 20 -11.58 -7.92 -12.13
CA ASP A 20 -10.52 -8.54 -11.31
C ASP A 20 -9.43 -7.54 -10.92
N ALA A 21 -9.79 -6.24 -10.76
CA ALA A 21 -8.85 -5.22 -10.33
C ALA A 21 -8.52 -5.35 -8.83
N LEU A 22 -7.62 -6.27 -8.52
CA LEU A 22 -7.11 -6.55 -7.18
C LEU A 22 -5.68 -6.00 -7.01
N CYS A 23 -5.18 -6.03 -5.77
CA CYS A 23 -3.78 -5.73 -5.50
C CYS A 23 -2.88 -6.73 -6.24
N SER A 24 -1.87 -6.22 -6.96
CA SER A 24 -0.94 -7.04 -7.73
C SER A 24 0.14 -7.70 -6.87
N LEU A 25 0.33 -7.24 -5.63
CA LEU A 25 1.29 -7.81 -4.69
C LEU A 25 0.75 -9.12 -4.10
N GLN A 26 1.63 -10.13 -4.02
CA GLN A 26 1.30 -11.44 -3.48
C GLN A 26 1.65 -11.50 -1.99
N TYR A 27 0.70 -11.91 -1.16
CA TYR A 27 0.87 -12.04 0.28
C TYR A 27 -0.09 -13.11 0.85
N GLN A 28 0.23 -13.63 2.03
CA GLN A 28 -0.61 -14.57 2.78
C GLN A 28 -1.01 -14.00 4.15
N LYS A 29 -0.22 -13.08 4.69
CA LYS A 29 -0.42 -12.46 6.01
C LYS A 29 -0.44 -10.94 5.86
N ASP A 30 -1.17 -10.26 6.73
CA ASP A 30 -1.34 -8.81 6.67
C ASP A 30 -0.01 -8.04 6.69
N TYR A 31 0.94 -8.47 7.55
CA TYR A 31 2.26 -7.84 7.61
C TYR A 31 3.10 -8.10 6.34
N GLU A 32 2.86 -9.19 5.64
CA GLU A 32 3.52 -9.47 4.36
C GLU A 32 3.09 -8.46 3.30
N LEU A 33 1.78 -8.09 3.25
CA LEU A 33 1.32 -7.01 2.38
C LEU A 33 1.98 -5.69 2.77
N LEU A 34 2.01 -5.34 4.05
CA LEU A 34 2.64 -4.11 4.54
C LEU A 34 4.10 -4.02 4.09
N PHE A 35 4.86 -5.11 4.23
CA PHE A 35 6.26 -5.19 3.81
C PHE A 35 6.42 -5.15 2.29
N ALA A 36 5.60 -5.88 1.55
CA ALA A 36 5.62 -5.88 0.09
C ALA A 36 5.35 -4.47 -0.47
N VAL A 37 4.38 -3.74 0.09
CA VAL A 37 4.10 -2.36 -0.31
C VAL A 37 5.28 -1.43 0.03
N ARG A 38 5.95 -1.62 1.17
CA ARG A 38 7.17 -0.87 1.47
C ARG A 38 8.29 -1.19 0.47
N LEU A 39 8.42 -2.46 0.06
CA LEU A 39 9.39 -2.87 -0.94
C LEU A 39 9.09 -2.32 -2.34
N SER A 40 7.81 -2.11 -2.69
CA SER A 40 7.41 -1.58 -4.00
C SER A 40 7.71 -0.08 -4.17
N ALA A 41 8.12 0.62 -3.13
CA ALA A 41 8.57 2.01 -3.24
C ALA A 41 9.77 2.11 -4.20
N GLN A 42 9.58 2.78 -5.35
CA GLN A 42 10.56 2.88 -6.45
C GLN A 42 11.06 1.49 -6.96
N CYS A 43 10.18 0.50 -6.92
CA CYS A 43 10.40 -0.84 -7.45
C CYS A 43 9.10 -1.34 -8.07
N THR A 44 9.18 -2.19 -9.10
CA THR A 44 7.99 -2.76 -9.71
C THR A 44 7.41 -3.88 -8.85
N ASP A 45 6.07 -4.02 -8.82
CA ASP A 45 5.38 -5.10 -8.10
C ASP A 45 5.84 -6.48 -8.60
N ALA A 46 6.09 -6.63 -9.91
CA ALA A 46 6.64 -7.86 -10.46
C ALA A 46 7.99 -8.24 -9.81
N ARG A 47 8.88 -7.27 -9.60
CA ARG A 47 10.17 -7.51 -8.92
C ARG A 47 9.95 -7.86 -7.45
N VAL A 48 9.05 -7.18 -6.76
CA VAL A 48 8.70 -7.48 -5.37
C VAL A 48 8.17 -8.91 -5.27
N ASN A 49 7.23 -9.31 -6.13
CA ASN A 49 6.67 -10.66 -6.14
C ASN A 49 7.69 -11.76 -6.45
N MET A 50 8.79 -11.43 -7.15
CA MET A 50 9.90 -12.38 -7.34
C MET A 50 10.76 -12.55 -6.07
N VAL A 51 10.86 -11.54 -5.23
CA VAL A 51 11.72 -11.51 -4.05
C VAL A 51 11.02 -12.02 -2.79
N THR A 52 9.76 -11.66 -2.62
CA THR A 52 9.00 -11.92 -1.39
C THR A 52 8.84 -13.40 -1.03
N PRO A 53 8.68 -14.36 -1.95
CA PRO A 53 8.60 -15.78 -1.57
C PRO A 53 9.84 -16.28 -0.84
N ALA A 54 11.05 -15.95 -1.33
CA ALA A 54 12.30 -16.33 -0.69
C ALA A 54 12.52 -15.58 0.62
N LEU A 55 12.12 -14.28 0.67
CA LEU A 55 12.19 -13.45 1.88
C LEU A 55 11.32 -14.04 2.99
N TYR A 56 10.06 -14.38 2.71
CA TYR A 56 9.13 -14.92 3.71
C TYR A 56 9.44 -16.37 4.08
N ALA A 57 10.07 -17.14 3.20
CA ALA A 57 10.60 -18.46 3.54
C ALA A 57 11.78 -18.36 4.52
N LYS A 58 12.66 -17.35 4.35
CA LYS A 58 13.79 -17.10 5.23
C LYS A 58 13.36 -16.50 6.59
N PHE A 59 12.36 -15.64 6.59
CA PHE A 59 11.81 -14.96 7.78
C PHE A 59 10.30 -15.23 7.88
N PRO A 60 9.89 -16.42 8.37
CA PRO A 60 8.48 -16.87 8.27
C PRO A 60 7.55 -16.22 9.28
N THR A 61 8.06 -15.46 10.24
CA THR A 61 7.26 -14.80 11.28
C THR A 61 7.75 -13.37 11.52
N LEU A 62 6.93 -12.54 12.18
CA LEU A 62 7.35 -11.19 12.60
C LEU A 62 8.53 -11.24 13.57
N GLU A 63 8.59 -12.24 14.46
CA GLU A 63 9.70 -12.43 15.38
C GLU A 63 11.00 -12.72 14.63
N ALA A 64 10.93 -13.49 13.54
CA ALA A 64 12.09 -13.75 12.69
C ALA A 64 12.61 -12.46 12.04
N PHE A 65 11.73 -11.57 11.57
CA PHE A 65 12.12 -10.25 11.09
C PHE A 65 12.68 -9.36 12.18
N ALA A 66 12.03 -9.30 13.34
CA ALA A 66 12.43 -8.43 14.45
C ALA A 66 13.80 -8.79 15.02
N ASN A 67 14.17 -10.08 14.97
CA ASN A 67 15.46 -10.60 15.46
C ASN A 67 16.54 -10.66 14.37
N ALA A 68 16.20 -10.40 13.11
CA ALA A 68 17.17 -10.40 12.01
C ALA A 68 18.06 -9.14 12.03
N SER A 69 19.29 -9.28 11.54
CA SER A 69 20.12 -8.11 11.26
C SER A 69 19.62 -7.36 10.00
N TYR A 70 19.90 -6.06 9.93
CA TYR A 70 19.56 -5.27 8.76
C TYR A 70 20.27 -5.78 7.51
N GLU A 71 21.48 -6.30 7.66
CA GLU A 71 22.31 -6.86 6.60
C GLU A 71 21.67 -8.14 6.03
N GLU A 72 21.20 -9.04 6.87
CA GLU A 72 20.55 -10.30 6.45
C GLU A 72 19.27 -10.05 5.67
N VAL A 73 18.43 -9.09 6.12
CA VAL A 73 17.22 -8.68 5.40
C VAL A 73 17.62 -7.93 4.13
N GLY A 74 18.62 -7.04 4.22
CA GLY A 74 19.13 -6.26 3.10
C GLY A 74 19.60 -7.11 1.92
N GLU A 75 20.39 -8.16 2.19
CA GLU A 75 20.83 -9.10 1.14
C GLU A 75 19.63 -9.81 0.47
N ALA A 76 18.63 -10.22 1.26
CA ALA A 76 17.45 -10.89 0.73
C ALA A 76 16.59 -9.98 -0.20
N ILE A 77 16.61 -8.66 0.02
CA ILE A 77 15.81 -7.68 -0.76
C ILE A 77 16.66 -6.81 -1.68
N LYS A 78 17.92 -7.12 -1.90
CA LYS A 78 18.90 -6.27 -2.62
C LYS A 78 18.42 -5.82 -3.99
N SER A 79 17.75 -6.67 -4.72
CA SER A 79 17.23 -6.37 -6.06
C SER A 79 16.04 -5.41 -6.08
N CYS A 80 15.45 -5.09 -4.92
CA CYS A 80 14.36 -4.11 -4.82
C CYS A 80 14.84 -2.65 -4.78
N GLY A 81 16.16 -2.39 -4.75
CA GLY A 81 16.75 -1.05 -4.61
C GLY A 81 16.52 -0.43 -3.22
N PHE A 82 17.35 0.54 -2.85
CA PHE A 82 17.31 1.19 -1.53
C PHE A 82 17.27 0.20 -0.34
N TYR A 83 17.89 -0.95 -0.53
CA TYR A 83 17.77 -2.09 0.38
C TYR A 83 18.24 -1.80 1.81
N ASN A 84 19.24 -0.93 2.01
CA ASN A 84 19.71 -0.54 3.33
C ASN A 84 18.63 0.18 4.15
N THR A 85 17.91 1.10 3.54
CA THR A 85 16.79 1.80 4.21
C THR A 85 15.60 0.87 4.38
N LYS A 86 15.25 0.12 3.33
CA LYS A 86 14.12 -0.80 3.36
C LYS A 86 14.30 -1.92 4.40
N SER A 87 15.49 -2.52 4.51
CA SER A 87 15.75 -3.56 5.51
C SER A 87 15.59 -3.04 6.94
N LYS A 88 16.13 -1.85 7.21
CA LYS A 88 15.93 -1.19 8.51
C LYS A 88 14.43 -0.94 8.78
N ASP A 89 13.70 -0.41 7.80
CA ASP A 89 12.27 -0.16 7.97
C ASP A 89 11.50 -1.45 8.26
N LEU A 90 11.78 -2.57 7.57
CA LEU A 90 11.11 -3.85 7.78
C LEU A 90 11.37 -4.39 9.19
N VAL A 91 12.63 -4.40 9.62
CA VAL A 91 13.01 -4.91 10.95
C VAL A 91 12.39 -4.06 12.06
N GLU A 92 12.53 -2.74 11.99
CA GLU A 92 11.97 -1.84 13.00
C GLU A 92 10.43 -1.87 12.99
N CYS A 93 9.80 -1.97 11.82
CA CYS A 93 8.37 -2.16 11.72
C CYS A 93 7.92 -3.47 12.38
N ALA A 94 8.63 -4.57 12.17
CA ALA A 94 8.33 -5.86 12.81
C ALA A 94 8.40 -5.76 14.35
N LYS A 95 9.42 -5.09 14.89
CA LYS A 95 9.57 -4.86 16.35
C LYS A 95 8.35 -4.07 16.87
N ILE A 96 8.00 -2.95 16.22
CA ILE A 96 6.89 -2.11 16.64
C ILE A 96 5.56 -2.88 16.56
N LEU A 97 5.34 -3.68 15.50
CA LEU A 97 4.14 -4.51 15.39
C LEU A 97 4.02 -5.50 16.54
N LEU A 98 5.12 -6.14 16.96
CA LEU A 98 5.12 -7.06 18.08
C LEU A 98 4.90 -6.35 19.42
N GLU A 99 5.65 -5.29 19.69
CA GLU A 99 5.67 -4.61 20.97
C GLU A 99 4.39 -3.80 21.23
N LYS A 100 3.95 -3.06 20.23
CA LYS A 100 2.83 -2.10 20.38
C LYS A 100 1.49 -2.65 19.96
N TYR A 101 1.47 -3.53 18.94
CA TYR A 101 0.24 -3.99 18.30
C TYR A 101 -0.02 -5.49 18.46
N GLY A 102 0.79 -6.20 19.27
CA GLY A 102 0.61 -7.64 19.51
C GLY A 102 0.69 -8.48 18.23
N GLY A 103 1.56 -8.09 17.28
CA GLY A 103 1.77 -8.76 16.01
C GLY A 103 0.72 -8.46 14.93
N ARG A 104 -0.20 -7.53 15.18
CA ARG A 104 -1.25 -7.14 14.21
C ARG A 104 -0.83 -5.89 13.45
N VAL A 105 -1.22 -5.80 12.20
CA VAL A 105 -1.13 -4.55 11.43
C VAL A 105 -2.21 -3.59 11.94
N PRO A 106 -1.89 -2.34 12.30
CA PRO A 106 -2.91 -1.40 12.80
C PRO A 106 -3.89 -0.97 11.71
N GLY A 107 -5.12 -0.62 12.12
CA GLY A 107 -6.26 -0.33 11.25
C GLY A 107 -6.63 1.14 11.13
N THR A 108 -5.77 2.07 11.54
CA THR A 108 -6.01 3.50 11.42
C THR A 108 -4.90 4.19 10.62
N MET A 109 -5.24 5.30 9.95
CA MET A 109 -4.28 6.10 9.19
C MET A 109 -3.13 6.59 10.08
N GLU A 110 -3.46 7.06 11.28
CA GLU A 110 -2.50 7.63 12.22
C GLU A 110 -1.48 6.58 12.68
N GLU A 111 -1.95 5.42 13.10
CA GLU A 111 -1.09 4.33 13.56
C GLU A 111 -0.22 3.78 12.43
N LEU A 112 -0.80 3.56 11.24
CA LEU A 112 -0.05 3.09 10.07
C LEU A 112 1.06 4.05 9.68
N THR A 113 0.78 5.35 9.63
CA THR A 113 1.80 6.36 9.26
C THR A 113 2.83 6.60 10.35
N SER A 114 2.63 6.11 11.57
CA SER A 114 3.65 6.09 12.62
C SER A 114 4.71 5.00 12.43
N LEU A 115 4.45 4.01 11.57
CA LEU A 115 5.37 2.93 11.29
C LEU A 115 6.53 3.36 10.36
N PRO A 116 7.75 2.82 10.54
CA PRO A 116 8.90 3.16 9.70
C PRO A 116 8.64 2.91 8.21
N GLY A 117 8.91 3.92 7.39
CA GLY A 117 8.79 3.82 5.94
C GLY A 117 7.35 3.75 5.40
N ILE A 118 6.35 3.91 6.25
CA ILE A 118 4.94 3.85 5.85
C ILE A 118 4.39 5.28 5.72
N GLY A 119 4.11 5.67 4.47
CA GLY A 119 3.46 6.93 4.17
C GLY A 119 1.95 6.76 3.92
N ARG A 120 1.24 7.88 3.74
CA ARG A 120 -0.21 7.93 3.51
C ARG A 120 -0.67 7.02 2.37
N LYS A 121 0.09 6.97 1.24
CA LYS A 121 -0.23 6.09 0.11
C LYS A 121 -0.25 4.62 0.50
N THR A 122 0.77 4.17 1.24
CA THR A 122 0.86 2.79 1.76
C THR A 122 -0.25 2.52 2.76
N ALA A 123 -0.49 3.45 3.68
CA ALA A 123 -1.57 3.32 4.67
C ALA A 123 -2.95 3.17 4.00
N ASN A 124 -3.25 3.97 2.97
CA ASN A 124 -4.50 3.84 2.21
C ASN A 124 -4.64 2.46 1.54
N LEU A 125 -3.56 1.89 1.00
CA LEU A 125 -3.60 0.55 0.42
C LEU A 125 -3.92 -0.49 1.50
N ILE A 126 -3.25 -0.43 2.64
CA ILE A 126 -3.47 -1.34 3.77
C ILE A 126 -4.91 -1.22 4.31
N LEU A 127 -5.42 0.00 4.48
CA LEU A 127 -6.80 0.23 4.94
C LEU A 127 -7.83 -0.33 3.94
N GLY A 128 -7.57 -0.19 2.66
CA GLY A 128 -8.44 -0.74 1.60
C GLY A 128 -8.41 -2.26 1.54
N ASP A 129 -7.22 -2.84 1.41
CA ASP A 129 -7.07 -4.28 1.11
C ASP A 129 -7.27 -5.18 2.34
N ILE A 130 -6.75 -4.78 3.51
CA ILE A 130 -6.85 -5.60 4.72
C ILE A 130 -8.17 -5.32 5.46
N TYR A 131 -8.52 -4.04 5.61
CA TYR A 131 -9.64 -3.62 6.44
C TYR A 131 -10.93 -3.32 5.68
N GLY A 132 -10.91 -3.38 4.34
CA GLY A 132 -12.08 -3.07 3.50
C GLY A 132 -12.60 -1.64 3.67
N GLN A 133 -11.76 -0.73 4.19
CA GLN A 133 -12.15 0.67 4.38
C GLN A 133 -12.15 1.40 3.05
N PRO A 134 -13.06 2.36 2.82
CA PRO A 134 -13.00 3.22 1.66
C PRO A 134 -11.70 4.02 1.66
N ALA A 135 -10.79 3.68 0.78
CA ALA A 135 -9.48 4.33 0.67
C ALA A 135 -9.06 4.43 -0.79
N TYR A 136 -8.27 5.45 -1.11
CA TYR A 136 -7.73 5.67 -2.45
C TYR A 136 -6.22 5.67 -2.42
N VAL A 137 -5.62 4.84 -3.26
CA VAL A 137 -4.17 4.86 -3.48
C VAL A 137 -3.85 5.93 -4.50
N CYS A 138 -3.66 7.17 -4.05
CA CYS A 138 -3.40 8.33 -4.91
C CYS A 138 -1.98 8.33 -5.44
N ASP A 139 -1.71 7.47 -6.40
CA ASP A 139 -0.48 7.46 -7.16
C ASP A 139 -0.59 8.34 -8.43
N THR A 140 0.48 8.41 -9.21
CA THR A 140 0.53 9.20 -10.47
C THR A 140 -0.50 8.72 -11.49
N HIS A 141 -0.87 7.44 -11.50
CA HIS A 141 -1.90 6.89 -12.38
C HIS A 141 -3.30 7.29 -11.92
N CYS A 142 -3.58 7.17 -10.62
CA CYS A 142 -4.84 7.61 -10.02
C CYS A 142 -5.06 9.11 -10.30
N ILE A 143 -4.09 9.96 -10.01
CA ILE A 143 -4.15 11.41 -10.25
C ILE A 143 -4.46 11.71 -11.72
N ARG A 144 -3.73 11.08 -12.65
CA ARG A 144 -3.92 11.30 -14.09
C ARG A 144 -5.28 10.83 -14.58
N ILE A 145 -5.71 9.63 -14.17
CA ILE A 145 -6.95 9.03 -14.66
C ILE A 145 -8.17 9.78 -14.11
N THR A 146 -8.17 10.06 -12.81
CA THR A 146 -9.29 10.78 -12.18
C THR A 146 -9.44 12.21 -12.70
N GLY A 147 -8.30 12.88 -12.96
CA GLY A 147 -8.31 14.18 -13.64
C GLY A 147 -8.90 14.10 -15.07
N ARG A 148 -8.45 13.14 -15.89
CA ARG A 148 -8.99 12.93 -17.26
C ARG A 148 -10.47 12.56 -17.26
N LEU A 149 -10.92 11.78 -16.30
CA LEU A 149 -12.33 11.44 -16.13
C LEU A 149 -13.17 12.60 -15.58
N GLY A 150 -12.55 13.70 -15.13
CA GLY A 150 -13.22 14.86 -14.52
C GLY A 150 -13.83 14.53 -13.15
N LEU A 151 -13.24 13.58 -12.43
CA LEU A 151 -13.60 13.22 -11.06
C LEU A 151 -12.93 14.14 -10.04
N THR A 152 -11.82 14.77 -10.44
CA THR A 152 -11.08 15.78 -9.67
C THR A 152 -10.94 17.07 -10.47
N ASP A 153 -10.44 18.11 -9.86
CA ASP A 153 -10.19 19.43 -10.46
C ASP A 153 -8.95 19.49 -11.35
N GLY A 154 -8.23 18.36 -11.49
CA GLY A 154 -6.97 18.27 -12.24
C GLY A 154 -5.73 18.62 -11.42
N SER A 155 -5.87 18.79 -10.10
CA SER A 155 -4.72 18.91 -9.19
C SER A 155 -3.74 17.76 -9.37
N LYS A 156 -2.44 18.07 -9.28
CA LYS A 156 -1.35 17.09 -9.29
C LYS A 156 -0.86 16.72 -7.88
N ASP A 157 -1.36 17.40 -6.87
CA ASP A 157 -1.03 17.12 -5.49
C ASP A 157 -1.81 15.90 -4.98
N PRO A 158 -1.13 14.82 -4.55
CA PRO A 158 -1.78 13.58 -4.10
C PRO A 158 -2.75 13.78 -2.94
N LEU A 159 -2.45 14.69 -2.02
CA LEU A 159 -3.30 14.95 -0.86
C LEU A 159 -4.60 15.63 -1.27
N SER A 160 -4.51 16.63 -2.16
CA SER A 160 -5.69 17.30 -2.72
C SER A 160 -6.58 16.34 -3.49
N VAL A 161 -5.98 15.46 -4.30
CA VAL A 161 -6.71 14.44 -5.08
C VAL A 161 -7.39 13.42 -4.17
N ASP A 162 -6.70 12.93 -3.13
CA ASP A 162 -7.26 12.03 -2.12
C ASP A 162 -8.48 12.67 -1.44
N CYS A 163 -8.36 13.90 -0.95
CA CYS A 163 -9.46 14.64 -0.35
C CYS A 163 -10.66 14.81 -1.30
N LEU A 164 -10.40 15.18 -2.56
CA LEU A 164 -11.44 15.37 -3.56
C LEU A 164 -12.17 14.05 -3.88
N LEU A 165 -11.45 12.94 -4.01
CA LEU A 165 -12.05 11.62 -4.25
C LEU A 165 -12.85 11.14 -3.04
N TYR A 166 -12.37 11.39 -1.82
CA TYR A 166 -13.05 11.02 -0.58
C TYR A 166 -14.35 11.81 -0.37
N THR A 167 -14.36 13.09 -0.72
CA THR A 167 -15.52 13.99 -0.61
C THR A 167 -16.39 14.01 -1.87
N SER A 168 -15.91 13.47 -3.00
CA SER A 168 -16.69 13.33 -4.22
C SER A 168 -17.94 12.49 -3.94
N PRO A 169 -19.09 12.77 -4.62
CA PRO A 169 -20.32 12.00 -4.43
C PRO A 169 -20.14 10.56 -4.90
N SER A 170 -19.43 9.78 -4.08
CA SER A 170 -19.25 8.34 -4.29
C SER A 170 -20.60 7.63 -4.21
N PRO A 171 -20.90 6.70 -5.08
CA PRO A 171 -22.00 5.78 -4.90
C PRO A 171 -21.62 4.79 -3.79
N ARG A 172 -21.86 5.16 -2.54
CA ARG A 172 -21.93 4.18 -1.45
C ARG A 172 -23.30 3.53 -1.47
#